data_9f1fb96417ecbebccbf17580764434a3
#
_entry.id   9f1fb96417ecbebccbf17580764434a3
#
_cell.length_a   1.000
_cell.length_b   1.000
_cell.length_c   1.000
_cell.angle_alpha   90.00
_cell.angle_beta   90.00
_cell.angle_gamma   90.00
#
_symmetry.space_group_name_H-M   'P 1'
#
loop_
_entity.id
_entity.type
_entity.pdbx_description
1 polymer ?
#
loop_
_entity_poly.entity_id
_entity_poly.type
_entity_poly.pdbx_seq_one_letter_code
_entity_poly.pdbx_strand_id
1 'polypeptide(L)'
;MAKNSLAGLQDYYDVIVIGSGLGGLTGANCLAKQGHSVLLLEHHYQFGGLATWFKRAGGHIFDISLHGFPVGMIKSCRRYWTKEIADSIVQLKNIRFINPQYDLKTTFDRSDFTNILQNTFKIAKSKIEDFYDHLSKMDYFANDKRSIGDLLEEFFPGRNEIKRLLLEPISYANGSSLLDPAIAYGIVFSNFMKKGIYTFKDGTDSLIKKMVLELRSNGADLRRQCMVQ
;
A
#
# COMPACT_ATOMS: atom_id res chain seq x y z
N MET A 1 -36.98 -0.44 1.45
CA MET A 1 -37.07 -0.59 -0.03
C MET A 1 -35.64 -0.52 -0.57
N ALA A 2 -35.17 -1.54 -1.27
CA ALA A 2 -33.87 -1.48 -1.94
C ALA A 2 -33.94 -0.35 -2.98
N LYS A 3 -33.07 0.64 -2.88
CA LYS A 3 -32.91 1.64 -3.94
C LYS A 3 -32.55 0.90 -5.20
N ASN A 4 -33.32 1.13 -6.29
CA ASN A 4 -32.95 0.59 -7.59
C ASN A 4 -31.60 1.19 -8.03
N SER A 5 -30.54 0.49 -7.73
CA SER A 5 -29.15 0.90 -7.99
C SER A 5 -28.83 1.06 -9.48
N LEU A 6 -29.72 0.55 -10.34
CA LEU A 6 -29.59 0.58 -11.81
C LEU A 6 -30.50 1.64 -12.47
N ALA A 7 -31.25 2.43 -11.71
CA ALA A 7 -32.08 3.49 -12.28
C ALA A 7 -31.24 4.54 -13.01
N GLY A 8 -31.68 4.93 -14.23
CA GLY A 8 -31.01 5.96 -15.04
C GLY A 8 -29.70 5.49 -15.68
N LEU A 9 -29.49 4.20 -15.88
CA LEU A 9 -28.45 3.69 -16.75
C LEU A 9 -28.75 4.06 -18.20
N GLN A 10 -27.68 4.21 -19.00
CA GLN A 10 -27.78 4.29 -20.44
C GLN A 10 -28.09 2.90 -21.04
N ASP A 11 -28.67 2.88 -22.24
CA ASP A 11 -28.97 1.62 -22.95
C ASP A 11 -27.68 0.91 -23.43
N TYR A 12 -26.59 1.66 -23.54
CA TYR A 12 -25.31 1.16 -24.04
C TYR A 12 -24.13 1.83 -23.36
N TYR A 13 -23.06 1.07 -23.12
CA TYR A 13 -21.74 1.53 -22.69
C TYR A 13 -20.67 0.83 -23.52
N ASP A 14 -19.61 1.57 -23.88
CA ASP A 14 -18.45 1.00 -24.58
C ASP A 14 -17.73 -0.02 -23.70
N VAL A 15 -17.64 0.27 -22.39
CA VAL A 15 -16.95 -0.59 -21.42
C VAL A 15 -17.70 -0.68 -20.10
N ILE A 16 -17.81 -1.91 -19.58
CA ILE A 16 -18.30 -2.18 -18.22
C ILE A 16 -17.13 -2.67 -17.39
N VAL A 17 -16.83 -1.97 -16.30
CA VAL A 17 -15.80 -2.33 -15.32
C VAL A 17 -16.48 -2.92 -14.10
N ILE A 18 -16.10 -4.15 -13.73
CA ILE A 18 -16.64 -4.85 -12.57
C ILE A 18 -15.64 -4.75 -11.42
N GLY A 19 -16.05 -4.11 -10.33
CA GLY A 19 -15.25 -3.86 -9.13
C GLY A 19 -14.55 -2.51 -9.14
N SER A 20 -14.62 -1.83 -8.00
CA SER A 20 -14.06 -0.50 -7.77
C SER A 20 -12.80 -0.50 -6.91
N GLY A 21 -12.05 -1.59 -6.88
CA GLY A 21 -10.70 -1.57 -6.33
C GLY A 21 -9.82 -0.56 -7.09
N LEU A 22 -8.61 -0.24 -6.58
CA LEU A 22 -7.73 0.74 -7.21
C LEU A 22 -7.45 0.44 -8.69
N GLY A 23 -7.36 -0.83 -9.07
CA GLY A 23 -7.21 -1.26 -10.47
C GLY A 23 -8.42 -0.90 -11.32
N GLY A 24 -9.63 -1.26 -10.85
CA GLY A 24 -10.89 -0.96 -11.55
C GLY A 24 -11.15 0.53 -11.68
N LEU A 25 -10.97 1.30 -10.58
CA LEU A 25 -11.06 2.76 -10.63
C LEU A 25 -10.09 3.37 -11.64
N THR A 26 -8.82 2.90 -11.64
CA THR A 26 -7.80 3.43 -12.54
C THR A 26 -8.08 3.07 -13.99
N GLY A 27 -8.47 1.82 -14.27
CA GLY A 27 -8.84 1.38 -15.62
C GLY A 27 -10.04 2.15 -16.17
N ALA A 28 -11.09 2.27 -15.36
CA ALA A 28 -12.27 3.06 -15.74
C ALA A 28 -11.92 4.54 -16.03
N ASN A 29 -11.05 5.15 -15.19
CA ASN A 29 -10.63 6.53 -15.39
C ASN A 29 -9.80 6.73 -16.67
N CYS A 30 -8.91 5.78 -16.97
CA CYS A 30 -8.12 5.83 -18.21
C CYS A 30 -9.01 5.76 -19.46
N LEU A 31 -10.03 4.91 -19.44
CA LEU A 31 -10.98 4.74 -20.53
C LEU A 31 -11.90 5.96 -20.69
N ALA A 32 -12.45 6.45 -19.58
CA ALA A 32 -13.29 7.64 -19.58
C ALA A 32 -12.54 8.89 -20.10
N LYS A 33 -11.26 9.06 -19.69
CA LYS A 33 -10.40 10.14 -20.23
C LYS A 33 -10.13 10.04 -21.73
N GLN A 34 -10.27 8.87 -22.32
CA GLN A 34 -10.16 8.66 -23.76
C GLN A 34 -11.49 8.81 -24.50
N GLY A 35 -12.55 9.20 -23.82
CA GLY A 35 -13.86 9.46 -24.40
C GLY A 35 -14.79 8.25 -24.49
N HIS A 36 -14.41 7.11 -23.92
CA HIS A 36 -15.30 5.95 -23.85
C HIS A 36 -16.42 6.18 -22.82
N SER A 37 -17.63 5.74 -23.16
CA SER A 37 -18.73 5.61 -22.21
C SER A 37 -18.47 4.42 -21.28
N VAL A 38 -18.25 4.70 -19.99
CA VAL A 38 -17.83 3.71 -19.01
C VAL A 38 -18.87 3.55 -17.92
N LEU A 39 -19.29 2.31 -17.66
CA LEU A 39 -20.06 1.92 -16.47
C LEU A 39 -19.15 1.17 -15.50
N LEU A 40 -19.05 1.64 -14.25
CA LEU A 40 -18.37 0.92 -13.18
C LEU A 40 -19.38 0.39 -12.17
N LEU A 41 -19.38 -0.92 -11.96
CA LEU A 41 -20.25 -1.62 -11.02
C LEU A 41 -19.47 -2.09 -9.81
N GLU A 42 -19.96 -1.77 -8.61
CA GLU A 42 -19.37 -2.19 -7.34
C GLU A 42 -20.42 -2.91 -6.50
N HIS A 43 -20.06 -4.10 -6.00
CA HIS A 43 -20.93 -4.89 -5.12
C HIS A 43 -21.10 -4.26 -3.73
N HIS A 44 -20.04 -3.70 -3.19
CA HIS A 44 -20.02 -3.12 -1.83
C HIS A 44 -20.78 -1.78 -1.77
N TYR A 45 -21.11 -1.33 -0.57
CA TYR A 45 -21.72 -0.01 -0.34
C TYR A 45 -20.70 1.15 -0.44
N GLN A 46 -19.40 0.85 -0.46
CA GLN A 46 -18.30 1.80 -0.66
C GLN A 46 -17.48 1.44 -1.89
N PHE A 47 -16.95 2.45 -2.58
CA PHE A 47 -15.91 2.27 -3.59
C PHE A 47 -14.55 2.09 -2.92
N GLY A 48 -13.58 1.49 -3.64
CA GLY A 48 -12.20 1.38 -3.21
C GLY A 48 -11.68 -0.05 -3.07
N GLY A 49 -12.56 -1.06 -3.03
CA GLY A 49 -12.18 -2.45 -2.82
C GLY A 49 -11.50 -2.63 -1.46
N LEU A 50 -10.27 -3.17 -1.44
CA LEU A 50 -9.47 -3.29 -0.22
C LEU A 50 -8.93 -1.94 0.27
N ALA A 51 -8.78 -0.93 -0.60
CA ALA A 51 -8.48 0.45 -0.19
C ALA A 51 -9.74 1.11 0.39
N THR A 52 -10.18 0.63 1.53
CA THR A 52 -11.42 1.04 2.20
C THR A 52 -11.16 1.34 3.67
N TRP A 53 -12.21 1.80 4.35
CA TRP A 53 -12.14 2.25 5.74
C TRP A 53 -13.44 1.93 6.48
N PHE A 54 -13.41 2.05 7.79
CA PHE A 54 -14.59 2.00 8.64
C PHE A 54 -14.57 3.15 9.66
N LYS A 55 -15.76 3.47 10.18
CA LYS A 55 -15.94 4.51 11.19
C LYS A 55 -16.21 3.91 12.56
N ARG A 56 -15.72 4.57 13.61
CA ARG A 56 -16.02 4.29 15.01
C ARG A 56 -16.67 5.50 15.70
N ALA A 57 -17.15 5.30 16.91
CA ALA A 57 -17.68 6.37 17.74
C ALA A 57 -16.70 7.54 17.87
N GLY A 58 -17.20 8.77 17.95
CA GLY A 58 -16.36 9.97 17.96
C GLY A 58 -15.90 10.45 16.58
N GLY A 59 -16.36 9.82 15.48
CA GLY A 59 -16.02 10.23 14.10
C GLY A 59 -14.67 9.72 13.60
N HIS A 60 -14.00 8.86 14.37
CA HIS A 60 -12.71 8.27 13.97
C HIS A 60 -12.87 7.37 12.74
N ILE A 61 -11.97 7.54 11.79
CA ILE A 61 -11.86 6.75 10.57
C ILE A 61 -10.61 5.88 10.65
N PHE A 62 -10.77 4.60 10.35
CA PHE A 62 -9.68 3.62 10.33
C PHE A 62 -9.59 3.00 8.94
N ASP A 63 -8.42 3.08 8.35
CA ASP A 63 -8.11 2.39 7.09
C ASP A 63 -8.01 0.88 7.34
N ILE A 64 -8.59 0.08 6.44
CA ILE A 64 -8.55 -1.39 6.54
C ILE A 64 -7.23 -1.91 5.97
N SER A 65 -6.76 -1.30 4.90
CA SER A 65 -5.47 -1.57 4.28
C SER A 65 -4.85 -0.29 3.73
N LEU A 66 -3.74 -0.39 3.04
CA LEU A 66 -3.05 0.75 2.43
C LEU A 66 -2.50 1.75 3.48
N HIS A 67 -2.04 1.22 4.61
CA HIS A 67 -1.48 2.01 5.71
C HIS A 67 -0.15 2.67 5.36
N GLY A 68 0.64 2.03 4.50
CA GLY A 68 1.92 2.54 4.03
C GLY A 68 2.33 1.87 2.72
N PHE A 69 2.94 2.63 1.82
CA PHE A 69 3.31 2.14 0.50
C PHE A 69 4.59 2.80 -0.03
N PRO A 70 5.27 2.19 -1.03
CA PRO A 70 6.46 2.76 -1.66
C PRO A 70 6.12 3.99 -2.50
N VAL A 71 7.12 4.83 -2.73
CA VAL A 71 7.04 6.08 -3.53
C VAL A 71 6.46 5.90 -4.95
N GLY A 72 6.45 4.69 -5.50
CA GLY A 72 5.94 4.39 -6.84
C GLY A 72 4.49 4.83 -7.06
N MET A 73 3.67 4.86 -5.99
CA MET A 73 2.28 5.33 -6.05
C MET A 73 2.17 6.77 -6.55
N ILE A 74 3.12 7.66 -6.23
CA ILE A 74 3.15 9.04 -6.73
C ILE A 74 3.21 9.07 -8.25
N LYS A 75 4.07 8.23 -8.85
CA LYS A 75 4.19 8.15 -10.31
C LYS A 75 2.90 7.64 -10.95
N SER A 76 2.29 6.63 -10.36
CA SER A 76 1.01 6.07 -10.83
C SER A 76 -0.10 7.12 -10.75
N CYS A 77 -0.20 7.85 -9.65
CA CYS A 77 -1.18 8.90 -9.50
C CYS A 77 -0.96 10.06 -10.48
N ARG A 78 0.30 10.47 -10.73
CA ARG A 78 0.61 11.50 -11.75
C ARG A 78 0.27 11.05 -13.16
N ARG A 79 0.46 9.78 -13.47
CA ARG A 79 0.25 9.24 -14.81
C ARG A 79 -1.24 9.02 -15.13
N TYR A 80 -1.99 8.48 -14.19
CA TYR A 80 -3.35 7.98 -14.44
C TYR A 80 -4.45 8.83 -13.81
N TRP A 81 -4.10 9.69 -12.87
CA TRP A 81 -5.05 10.52 -12.14
C TRP A 81 -4.76 12.01 -12.31
N THR A 82 -4.67 12.75 -11.23
CA THR A 82 -4.40 14.19 -11.23
C THR A 82 -3.17 14.54 -10.40
N LYS A 83 -2.61 15.72 -10.66
CA LYS A 83 -1.55 16.27 -9.81
C LYS A 83 -2.00 16.41 -8.35
N GLU A 84 -3.26 16.83 -8.12
CA GLU A 84 -3.81 16.99 -6.78
C GLU A 84 -3.82 15.66 -6.00
N ILE A 85 -4.26 14.56 -6.64
CA ILE A 85 -4.23 13.22 -6.02
C ILE A 85 -2.79 12.81 -5.73
N ALA A 86 -1.85 13.04 -6.66
CA ALA A 86 -0.45 12.71 -6.45
C ALA A 86 0.20 13.53 -5.31
N ASP A 87 -0.15 14.81 -5.21
CA ASP A 87 0.38 15.73 -4.18
C ASP A 87 -0.25 15.46 -2.78
N SER A 88 -1.33 14.70 -2.72
CA SER A 88 -1.88 14.22 -1.44
C SER A 88 -1.06 13.09 -0.81
N ILE A 89 -0.11 12.51 -1.56
CA ILE A 89 0.79 11.47 -1.05
C ILE A 89 1.94 12.14 -0.31
N VAL A 90 2.08 11.80 0.98
CA VAL A 90 3.07 12.37 1.88
C VAL A 90 3.95 11.28 2.50
N GLN A 91 5.22 11.59 2.73
CA GLN A 91 6.12 10.66 3.41
C GLN A 91 5.82 10.59 4.90
N LEU A 92 5.74 9.39 5.45
CA LEU A 92 5.69 9.15 6.88
C LEU A 92 7.08 9.39 7.48
N LYS A 93 7.19 10.34 8.42
CA LYS A 93 8.45 10.71 9.08
C LYS A 93 8.44 10.47 10.59
N ASN A 94 7.29 10.16 11.17
CA ASN A 94 7.11 9.96 12.60
C ASN A 94 6.47 8.60 12.85
N ILE A 95 7.20 7.54 12.55
CA ILE A 95 6.75 6.18 12.77
C ILE A 95 7.19 5.75 14.16
N ARG A 96 6.32 5.11 14.92
CA ARG A 96 6.62 4.57 16.24
C ARG A 96 6.29 3.10 16.29
N PHE A 97 7.27 2.28 16.64
CA PHE A 97 7.12 0.87 16.91
C PHE A 97 7.05 0.66 18.41
N ILE A 98 5.94 0.14 18.91
CA ILE A 98 5.72 -0.13 20.33
C ILE A 98 5.34 -1.58 20.50
N ASN A 99 6.13 -2.30 21.27
CA ASN A 99 5.83 -3.66 21.74
C ASN A 99 6.55 -3.91 23.08
N PRO A 100 6.35 -5.06 23.73
CA PRO A 100 7.01 -5.36 25.01
C PRO A 100 8.55 -5.37 24.98
N GLN A 101 9.16 -5.47 23.79
CA GLN A 101 10.62 -5.57 23.63
C GLN A 101 11.27 -4.22 23.37
N TYR A 102 10.53 -3.27 22.74
CA TYR A 102 11.06 -1.94 22.41
C TYR A 102 9.95 -0.91 22.19
N ASP A 103 10.32 0.36 22.40
CA ASP A 103 9.53 1.53 22.01
C ASP A 103 10.48 2.47 21.23
N LEU A 104 10.32 2.50 19.90
CA LEU A 104 11.23 3.16 18.99
C LEU A 104 10.51 4.18 18.11
N LYS A 105 11.11 5.33 17.91
CA LYS A 105 10.69 6.31 16.91
C LYS A 105 11.65 6.27 15.73
N THR A 106 11.12 6.33 14.52
CA THR A 106 11.93 6.25 13.30
C THR A 106 11.32 7.06 12.17
N THR A 107 12.19 7.58 11.29
CA THR A 107 11.81 8.11 9.98
C THR A 107 11.70 7.02 8.92
N PHE A 108 12.08 5.80 9.27
CA PHE A 108 12.14 4.62 8.41
C PHE A 108 12.97 4.85 7.14
N ASP A 109 14.06 5.56 7.24
CA ASP A 109 15.10 5.63 6.20
C ASP A 109 16.33 4.81 6.61
N ARG A 110 17.19 4.51 5.62
CA ARG A 110 18.38 3.66 5.83
C ARG A 110 19.29 4.20 6.93
N SER A 111 19.49 5.49 6.98
CA SER A 111 20.41 6.12 7.96
C SER A 111 19.89 5.98 9.38
N ASP A 112 18.64 6.36 9.59
CA ASP A 112 17.99 6.29 10.90
C ASP A 112 17.86 4.84 11.38
N PHE A 113 17.44 3.94 10.51
CA PHE A 113 17.30 2.52 10.85
C PHE A 113 18.64 1.85 11.14
N THR A 114 19.72 2.25 10.42
CA THR A 114 21.09 1.85 10.73
C THR A 114 21.49 2.30 12.13
N ASN A 115 21.21 3.54 12.49
CA ASN A 115 21.51 4.09 13.83
C ASN A 115 20.76 3.33 14.93
N ILE A 116 19.50 2.97 14.70
CA ILE A 116 18.71 2.15 15.64
C ILE A 116 19.37 0.79 15.83
N LEU A 117 19.70 0.10 14.76
CA LEU A 117 20.32 -1.24 14.82
C LEU A 117 21.69 -1.20 15.51
N GLN A 118 22.50 -0.17 15.26
CA GLN A 118 23.80 -0.01 15.91
C GLN A 118 23.67 0.37 17.39
N ASN A 119 22.90 1.41 17.70
CA ASN A 119 22.93 2.03 19.02
C ASN A 119 22.00 1.32 20.01
N THR A 120 20.83 0.84 19.56
CA THR A 120 19.86 0.14 20.41
C THR A 120 20.17 -1.36 20.47
N PHE A 121 20.38 -1.97 19.32
CA PHE A 121 20.54 -3.43 19.23
C PHE A 121 22.00 -3.90 19.20
N LYS A 122 22.98 -2.99 19.20
CA LYS A 122 24.42 -3.27 19.23
C LYS A 122 24.92 -4.13 18.08
N ILE A 123 24.37 -3.94 16.88
CA ILE A 123 24.80 -4.63 15.67
C ILE A 123 25.95 -3.85 15.03
N ALA A 124 27.01 -4.55 14.62
CA ALA A 124 28.11 -3.93 13.90
C ALA A 124 27.64 -3.31 12.58
N LYS A 125 28.12 -2.11 12.27
CA LYS A 125 27.74 -1.36 11.05
C LYS A 125 28.00 -2.17 9.79
N SER A 126 29.14 -2.86 9.69
CA SER A 126 29.48 -3.71 8.55
C SER A 126 28.39 -4.76 8.28
N LYS A 127 27.91 -5.41 9.34
CA LYS A 127 26.87 -6.44 9.22
C LYS A 127 25.53 -5.85 8.73
N ILE A 128 25.21 -4.65 9.17
CA ILE A 128 23.99 -3.94 8.71
C ILE A 128 24.13 -3.57 7.22
N GLU A 129 25.28 -3.05 6.82
CA GLU A 129 25.54 -2.71 5.43
C GLU A 129 25.54 -3.96 4.54
N ASP A 130 26.16 -5.06 4.97
CA ASP A 130 26.14 -6.35 4.27
C ASP A 130 24.71 -6.86 4.06
N PHE A 131 23.84 -6.73 5.08
CA PHE A 131 22.43 -7.08 4.98
C PHE A 131 21.71 -6.22 3.94
N TYR A 132 21.84 -4.91 3.99
CA TYR A 132 21.21 -4.01 3.02
C TYR A 132 21.72 -4.24 1.60
N ASP A 133 23.01 -4.48 1.46
CA ASP A 133 23.61 -4.76 0.16
C ASP A 133 23.13 -6.09 -0.41
N HIS A 134 23.01 -7.11 0.44
CA HIS A 134 22.41 -8.38 0.04
C HIS A 134 20.98 -8.18 -0.47
N LEU A 135 20.12 -7.54 0.32
CA LEU A 135 18.74 -7.27 -0.10
C LEU A 135 18.65 -6.47 -1.41
N SER A 136 19.55 -5.51 -1.60
CA SER A 136 19.54 -4.65 -2.81
C SER A 136 19.96 -5.37 -4.09
N LYS A 137 20.66 -6.49 -3.97
CA LYS A 137 21.17 -7.31 -5.07
C LYS A 137 20.29 -8.55 -5.34
N MET A 138 19.26 -8.76 -4.53
CA MET A 138 18.34 -9.89 -4.77
C MET A 138 17.65 -9.73 -6.12
N ASP A 139 17.69 -10.79 -6.93
CA ASP A 139 17.07 -10.85 -8.24
C ASP A 139 15.77 -11.66 -8.17
N TYR A 140 14.68 -11.06 -8.61
CA TYR A 140 13.36 -11.71 -8.64
C TYR A 140 13.36 -13.01 -9.46
N PHE A 141 14.19 -13.09 -10.49
CA PHE A 141 14.29 -14.25 -11.36
C PHE A 141 15.29 -15.30 -10.87
N ALA A 142 16.05 -14.99 -9.81
CA ALA A 142 16.90 -15.99 -9.15
C ALA A 142 16.03 -17.04 -8.44
N ASN A 143 16.46 -18.29 -8.52
CA ASN A 143 15.78 -19.41 -7.84
C ASN A 143 16.14 -19.46 -6.34
N ASP A 144 15.92 -18.35 -5.63
CA ASP A 144 16.12 -18.27 -4.19
C ASP A 144 14.88 -18.84 -3.49
N LYS A 145 15.06 -19.99 -2.83
CA LYS A 145 14.00 -20.71 -2.11
C LYS A 145 13.93 -20.38 -0.63
N ARG A 146 14.81 -19.48 -0.13
CA ARG A 146 14.82 -19.12 1.30
C ARG A 146 13.53 -18.44 1.69
N SER A 147 13.08 -18.74 2.90
CA SER A 147 12.06 -17.96 3.58
C SER A 147 12.65 -16.66 4.15
N ILE A 148 11.78 -15.72 4.53
CA ILE A 148 12.18 -14.52 5.30
C ILE A 148 12.87 -14.95 6.60
N GLY A 149 12.35 -15.99 7.25
CA GLY A 149 12.94 -16.54 8.48
C GLY A 149 14.38 -17.02 8.28
N ASP A 150 14.64 -17.78 7.20
CA ASP A 150 15.99 -18.26 6.86
C ASP A 150 16.95 -17.11 6.60
N LEU A 151 16.51 -16.14 5.81
CA LEU A 151 17.31 -14.94 5.50
C LEU A 151 17.66 -14.15 6.77
N LEU A 152 16.68 -13.89 7.62
CA LEU A 152 16.91 -13.13 8.85
C LEU A 152 17.72 -13.94 9.89
N GLU A 153 17.62 -15.27 9.92
CA GLU A 153 18.48 -16.12 10.75
C GLU A 153 19.92 -16.09 10.28
N GLU A 154 20.17 -16.12 8.97
CA GLU A 154 21.52 -16.04 8.39
C GLU A 154 22.23 -14.74 8.82
N PHE A 155 21.55 -13.60 8.74
CA PHE A 155 22.14 -12.32 9.10
C PHE A 155 22.11 -12.02 10.59
N PHE A 156 21.11 -12.48 11.32
CA PHE A 156 20.89 -12.15 12.74
C PHE A 156 20.57 -13.41 13.57
N PRO A 157 21.50 -14.38 13.66
CA PRO A 157 21.26 -15.65 14.31
C PRO A 157 20.86 -15.47 15.79
N GLY A 158 19.75 -16.10 16.17
CA GLY A 158 19.24 -16.06 17.55
C GLY A 158 18.68 -14.71 18.01
N ARG A 159 18.69 -13.66 17.18
CA ARG A 159 18.26 -12.30 17.54
C ARG A 159 16.78 -12.07 17.17
N ASN A 160 15.88 -12.68 17.94
CA ASN A 160 14.45 -12.63 17.66
C ASN A 160 13.85 -11.24 17.68
N GLU A 161 14.37 -10.35 18.55
CA GLU A 161 13.94 -8.96 18.63
C GLU A 161 14.28 -8.16 17.37
N ILE A 162 15.42 -8.46 16.73
CA ILE A 162 15.83 -7.83 15.48
C ILE A 162 15.00 -8.38 14.31
N LYS A 163 14.80 -9.69 14.24
CA LYS A 163 13.94 -10.32 13.23
C LYS A 163 12.54 -9.73 13.28
N ARG A 164 11.99 -9.56 14.49
CA ARG A 164 10.70 -8.92 14.68
C ARG A 164 10.71 -7.46 14.19
N LEU A 165 11.70 -6.66 14.58
CA LEU A 165 11.82 -5.27 14.14
C LEU A 165 11.91 -5.14 12.62
N LEU A 166 12.64 -6.03 11.96
CA LEU A 166 12.81 -6.01 10.51
C LEU A 166 11.58 -6.53 9.76
N LEU A 167 10.84 -7.47 10.34
CA LEU A 167 9.66 -8.06 9.73
C LEU A 167 8.39 -7.20 9.92
N GLU A 168 8.16 -6.64 11.12
CA GLU A 168 6.91 -5.95 11.46
C GLU A 168 6.45 -4.90 10.43
N PRO A 169 7.34 -4.02 9.91
CA PRO A 169 6.92 -3.03 8.92
C PRO A 169 6.37 -3.65 7.64
N ILE A 170 6.93 -4.78 7.23
CA ILE A 170 6.52 -5.48 6.02
C ILE A 170 5.25 -6.29 6.26
N SER A 171 5.14 -6.95 7.42
CA SER A 171 3.90 -7.63 7.84
C SER A 171 2.73 -6.66 7.88
N TYR A 172 2.95 -5.45 8.38
CA TYR A 172 1.92 -4.41 8.45
C TYR A 172 1.52 -3.91 7.06
N ALA A 173 2.48 -3.83 6.13
CA ALA A 173 2.24 -3.35 4.78
C ALA A 173 1.55 -4.36 3.87
N ASN A 174 1.87 -5.65 3.97
CA ASN A 174 1.42 -6.67 3.02
C ASN A 174 1.02 -8.03 3.64
N GLY A 175 1.04 -8.15 4.97
CA GLY A 175 0.69 -9.38 5.66
C GLY A 175 1.78 -10.46 5.68
N SER A 176 3.02 -10.14 5.29
CA SER A 176 4.11 -11.12 5.25
C SER A 176 4.43 -11.73 6.61
N SER A 177 4.84 -13.00 6.57
CA SER A 177 5.29 -13.82 7.71
C SER A 177 6.71 -14.32 7.48
N LEU A 178 7.30 -14.92 8.51
CA LEU A 178 8.64 -15.55 8.39
C LEU A 178 8.69 -16.72 7.38
N LEU A 179 7.55 -17.27 6.99
CA LEU A 179 7.47 -18.39 6.06
C LEU A 179 7.41 -17.96 4.59
N ASP A 180 7.19 -16.66 4.34
CA ASP A 180 7.06 -16.15 2.98
C ASP A 180 8.45 -16.04 2.28
N PRO A 181 8.47 -15.99 0.94
CA PRO A 181 9.71 -15.94 0.18
C PRO A 181 10.56 -14.70 0.50
N ALA A 182 11.84 -14.91 0.78
CA ALA A 182 12.81 -13.86 1.10
C ALA A 182 12.92 -12.80 0.00
N ILE A 183 12.77 -13.20 -1.28
CA ILE A 183 12.87 -12.28 -2.42
C ILE A 183 11.80 -11.18 -2.37
N ALA A 184 10.56 -11.50 -2.03
CA ALA A 184 9.49 -10.52 -1.92
C ALA A 184 9.78 -9.50 -0.82
N TYR A 185 10.24 -9.99 0.35
CA TYR A 185 10.70 -9.17 1.46
C TYR A 185 11.85 -8.24 1.05
N GLY A 186 12.89 -8.79 0.43
CA GLY A 186 14.09 -8.03 0.04
C GLY A 186 13.76 -6.86 -0.88
N ILE A 187 12.92 -7.08 -1.88
CA ILE A 187 12.48 -6.03 -2.81
C ILE A 187 11.69 -4.93 -2.08
N VAL A 188 10.72 -5.30 -1.26
CA VAL A 188 9.85 -4.33 -0.56
C VAL A 188 10.66 -3.55 0.48
N PHE A 189 11.42 -4.24 1.33
CA PHE A 189 12.22 -3.63 2.38
C PHE A 189 13.30 -2.69 1.80
N SER A 190 14.01 -3.11 0.73
CA SER A 190 15.00 -2.26 0.06
C SER A 190 14.40 -0.98 -0.50
N ASN A 191 13.18 -1.07 -1.06
CA ASN A 191 12.49 0.12 -1.56
C ASN A 191 12.12 1.09 -0.44
N PHE A 192 11.64 0.59 0.69
CA PHE A 192 11.35 1.41 1.86
C PHE A 192 12.61 2.08 2.41
N MET A 193 13.70 1.35 2.56
CA MET A 193 14.97 1.89 3.05
C MET A 193 15.56 2.95 2.12
N LYS A 194 15.40 2.82 0.81
CA LYS A 194 15.92 3.79 -0.18
C LYS A 194 15.09 5.06 -0.29
N LYS A 195 13.78 4.96 -0.09
CA LYS A 195 12.84 6.04 -0.47
C LYS A 195 11.80 6.38 0.59
N GLY A 196 11.80 5.68 1.73
CA GLY A 196 10.83 5.85 2.80
C GLY A 196 9.45 5.23 2.51
N ILE A 197 8.58 5.35 3.48
CA ILE A 197 7.19 4.92 3.44
C ILE A 197 6.29 6.13 3.24
N TYR A 198 5.26 5.98 2.44
CA TYR A 198 4.31 7.03 2.10
C TYR A 198 2.89 6.64 2.50
N THR A 199 2.06 7.65 2.74
CA THR A 199 0.63 7.49 2.99
C THR A 199 -0.14 8.63 2.32
N PHE A 200 -1.47 8.61 2.39
CA PHE A 200 -2.30 9.70 1.91
C PHE A 200 -2.56 10.70 3.04
N LYS A 201 -2.33 11.97 2.77
CA LYS A 201 -2.83 13.04 3.62
C LYS A 201 -4.37 12.91 3.69
N ASP A 202 -4.92 12.98 4.87
CA ASP A 202 -6.35 12.85 5.12
C ASP A 202 -6.94 11.43 4.92
N GLY A 203 -6.09 10.39 4.79
CA GLY A 203 -6.49 8.99 4.78
C GLY A 203 -6.98 8.43 3.45
N THR A 204 -7.24 7.13 3.44
CA THR A 204 -7.68 6.38 2.25
C THR A 204 -9.09 6.80 1.78
N ASP A 205 -9.96 7.19 2.72
CA ASP A 205 -11.31 7.66 2.38
C ASP A 205 -11.28 8.95 1.56
N SER A 206 -10.37 9.86 1.86
CA SER A 206 -10.15 11.09 1.08
C SER A 206 -9.64 10.78 -0.33
N LEU A 207 -8.67 9.85 -0.43
CA LEU A 207 -8.17 9.39 -1.74
C LEU A 207 -9.31 8.86 -2.62
N ILE A 208 -10.07 7.89 -2.12
CA ILE A 208 -11.14 7.24 -2.90
C ILE A 208 -12.22 8.24 -3.28
N LYS A 209 -12.57 9.18 -2.40
CA LYS A 209 -13.51 10.27 -2.74
C LYS A 209 -13.00 11.11 -3.91
N LYS A 210 -11.73 11.52 -3.90
CA LYS A 210 -11.12 12.29 -4.99
C LYS A 210 -11.10 11.49 -6.31
N MET A 211 -10.74 10.21 -6.25
CA MET A 211 -10.76 9.33 -7.41
C MET A 211 -12.16 9.18 -8.00
N VAL A 212 -13.18 9.00 -7.17
CA VAL A 212 -14.58 8.89 -7.61
C VAL A 212 -15.07 10.20 -8.23
N LEU A 213 -14.71 11.35 -7.65
CA LEU A 213 -15.07 12.66 -8.22
C LEU A 213 -14.43 12.87 -9.58
N GLU A 214 -13.14 12.59 -9.72
CA GLU A 214 -12.42 12.69 -11.00
C GLU A 214 -13.03 11.76 -12.06
N LEU A 215 -13.34 10.52 -11.70
CA LEU A 215 -13.92 9.55 -12.61
C LEU A 215 -15.31 10.01 -13.12
N ARG A 216 -16.12 10.57 -12.23
CA ARG A 216 -17.42 11.15 -12.59
C ARG A 216 -17.27 12.41 -13.48
N SER A 217 -16.29 13.25 -13.20
CA SER A 217 -16.04 14.46 -14.04
C SER A 217 -15.60 14.10 -15.45
N ASN A 218 -15.02 12.90 -15.63
CA ASN A 218 -14.67 12.33 -16.94
C ASN A 218 -15.84 11.58 -17.60
N GLY A 219 -17.06 11.66 -17.05
CA GLY A 219 -18.29 11.13 -17.65
C GLY A 219 -18.58 9.66 -17.35
N ALA A 220 -17.83 9.00 -16.50
CA ALA A 220 -18.13 7.62 -16.13
C ALA A 220 -19.37 7.52 -15.21
N ASP A 221 -20.18 6.52 -15.44
CA ASP A 221 -21.31 6.15 -14.56
C ASP A 221 -20.83 5.14 -13.52
N LEU A 222 -21.05 5.44 -12.24
CA LEU A 222 -20.60 4.61 -11.13
C LEU A 222 -21.78 4.16 -10.27
N ARG A 223 -21.94 2.85 -10.12
CA ARG A 223 -23.01 2.24 -9.35
C ARG A 223 -22.45 1.39 -8.21
N ARG A 224 -23.04 1.50 -7.03
CA ARG A 224 -22.71 0.70 -5.84
C ARG A 224 -23.86 -0.22 -5.50
N GLN A 225 -23.58 -1.25 -4.71
CA GLN A 225 -24.55 -2.26 -4.31
C GLN A 225 -25.15 -2.99 -5.54
N CYS A 226 -24.30 -3.20 -6.53
CA CYS A 226 -24.62 -3.92 -7.76
C CYS A 226 -23.77 -5.18 -7.83
N MET A 227 -24.38 -6.33 -7.61
CA MET A 227 -23.73 -7.63 -7.76
C MET A 227 -23.90 -8.09 -9.20
N VAL A 228 -22.80 -8.38 -9.88
CA VAL A 228 -22.79 -9.03 -11.20
C VAL A 228 -22.74 -10.52 -10.97
N GLN A 229 -23.64 -11.26 -11.61
CA GLN A 229 -23.73 -12.72 -11.56
C GLN A 229 -23.19 -13.35 -12.81
#